data_fcb53c57b632f7fb4204052dc1543c0a
#
_entry.id   fcb53c57b632f7fb4204052dc1543c0a
#
_cell.length_a   1.000
_cell.length_b   1.000
_cell.length_c   1.000
_cell.angle_alpha   90.00
_cell.angle_beta   90.00
_cell.angle_gamma   90.00
#
_symmetry.space_group_name_H-M   'P 1'
#
loop_
_entity.id
_entity.type
_entity.pdbx_description
1 polymer ?
#
loop_
_entity_poly.entity_id
_entity_poly.type
_entity_poly.pdbx_seq_one_letter_code
_entity_poly.pdbx_strand_id
1 'polypeptide(L)'
;TFAVFGEVEANQRDYNVAAVSDGFSRDSDGQRYRAGIDFGSTGQIVRGEMSIGYGNQNPSDAGLSDVDGVLIDANVAWRLSDPTTLRFIARTDIFDTNTTGSAGVLSRTIGLEARHAFRRYVIATAGIAYTDQDYDNVPINESELRASLLLEYYLNRDWTLFGQWETIDFDSNQPGNSWTANDVRVGARWRQ
;
A
#
# COMPACT_ATOMS: atom_id res chain seq x y z
N THR A 1 20.23 -16.65 -1.59
CA THR A 1 20.85 -15.34 -1.45
C THR A 1 20.21 -14.63 -0.28
N PHE A 2 21.00 -13.89 0.49
CA PHE A 2 20.57 -13.12 1.64
C PHE A 2 21.39 -11.84 1.68
N ALA A 3 20.73 -10.69 1.82
CA ALA A 3 21.35 -9.39 1.99
C ALA A 3 20.70 -8.65 3.17
N VAL A 4 21.50 -7.83 3.85
CA VAL A 4 21.02 -6.91 4.89
C VAL A 4 21.28 -5.50 4.38
N PHE A 5 20.36 -4.59 4.61
CA PHE A 5 20.52 -3.19 4.22
C PHE A 5 20.09 -2.24 5.35
N GLY A 6 20.64 -1.05 5.30
CA GLY A 6 20.20 0.11 6.09
C GLY A 6 19.96 1.28 5.14
N GLU A 7 18.90 2.04 5.40
CA GLU A 7 18.49 3.18 4.60
C GLU A 7 18.24 4.38 5.51
N VAL A 8 18.72 5.53 5.05
CA VAL A 8 18.42 6.83 5.65
C VAL A 8 17.87 7.73 4.55
N GLU A 9 16.70 8.27 4.74
CA GLU A 9 16.05 9.20 3.84
C GLU A 9 15.81 10.53 4.56
N ALA A 10 16.06 11.64 3.89
CA ALA A 10 15.64 12.97 4.32
C ALA A 10 14.83 13.59 3.17
N ASN A 11 13.71 14.18 3.47
CA ASN A 11 12.87 14.87 2.51
C ASN A 11 12.44 16.24 3.03
N GLN A 12 12.19 17.15 2.11
CA GLN A 12 11.63 18.47 2.37
C GLN A 12 10.44 18.65 1.44
N ARG A 13 9.37 19.21 1.96
CA ARG A 13 8.14 19.48 1.21
C ARG A 13 7.81 20.96 1.35
N ASP A 14 7.75 21.65 0.21
CA ASP A 14 7.43 23.07 0.13
C ASP A 14 6.15 23.24 -0.69
N TYR A 15 5.17 23.91 -0.12
CA TYR A 15 3.89 24.16 -0.75
C TYR A 15 3.79 25.62 -1.19
N ASN A 16 3.63 25.88 -2.48
CA ASN A 16 3.53 27.24 -3.05
C ASN A 16 2.20 27.96 -2.74
N VAL A 17 1.30 27.31 -2.03
CA VAL A 17 0.02 27.89 -1.64
C VAL A 17 0.10 28.24 -0.16
N ALA A 18 0.13 29.55 0.13
CA ALA A 18 0.04 30.00 1.50
C ALA A 18 -1.30 29.57 2.07
N ALA A 19 -1.24 28.80 3.15
CA ALA A 19 -2.35 28.37 3.98
C ALA A 19 -3.58 27.93 3.18
N VAL A 20 -3.73 26.66 3.02
CA VAL A 20 -5.00 26.03 2.64
C VAL A 20 -6.10 26.63 3.54
N SER A 21 -7.34 26.44 3.22
CA SER A 21 -8.54 27.02 3.85
C SER A 21 -8.58 27.05 5.40
N ASP A 22 -7.65 26.37 6.09
CA ASP A 22 -7.51 26.34 7.54
C ASP A 22 -6.45 27.29 8.12
N GLY A 23 -5.66 27.95 7.28
CA GLY A 23 -4.66 28.95 7.69
C GLY A 23 -3.29 28.38 8.08
N PHE A 24 -3.05 27.08 8.02
CA PHE A 24 -1.77 26.46 8.35
C PHE A 24 -0.89 26.24 7.11
N SER A 25 0.43 26.50 7.24
CA SER A 25 1.41 26.07 6.25
C SER A 25 1.64 24.57 6.35
N ARG A 26 1.66 23.89 5.19
CA ARG A 26 1.92 22.44 5.10
C ARG A 26 3.39 22.12 4.77
N ASP A 27 4.25 23.15 4.73
CA ASP A 27 5.67 22.93 4.55
C ASP A 27 6.20 22.05 5.68
N SER A 28 7.05 21.08 5.34
CA SER A 28 7.51 20.10 6.34
C SER A 28 8.84 19.46 5.95
N ASP A 29 9.61 19.09 6.97
CA ASP A 29 10.85 18.33 6.84
C ASP A 29 10.65 16.92 7.40
N GLY A 30 11.12 15.90 6.69
CA GLY A 30 10.98 14.53 7.09
C GLY A 30 12.28 13.75 7.11
N GLN A 31 12.36 12.79 8.01
CA GLN A 31 13.46 11.85 8.10
C GLN A 31 12.92 10.43 8.31
N ARG A 32 13.55 9.47 7.64
CA ARG A 32 13.22 8.05 7.78
C ARG A 32 14.48 7.24 7.93
N TYR A 33 14.46 6.29 8.84
CA TYR A 33 15.55 5.35 9.09
C TYR A 33 14.98 3.95 9.00
N ARG A 34 15.53 3.11 8.15
CA ARG A 34 15.08 1.72 7.97
C ARG A 34 16.25 0.76 7.98
N ALA A 35 16.03 -0.43 8.53
CA ALA A 35 16.92 -1.57 8.39
C ALA A 35 16.11 -2.77 7.92
N GLY A 36 16.67 -3.55 7.02
CA GLY A 36 15.92 -4.64 6.41
C GLY A 36 16.80 -5.77 5.89
N ILE A 37 16.08 -6.78 5.40
CA ILE A 37 16.66 -7.96 4.81
C ILE A 37 15.99 -8.24 3.45
N ASP A 38 16.79 -8.57 2.47
CA ASP A 38 16.37 -9.15 1.20
C ASP A 38 16.78 -10.62 1.19
N PHE A 39 15.88 -11.52 0.86
CA PHE A 39 16.12 -12.94 0.88
C PHE A 39 15.48 -13.65 -0.30
N GLY A 40 16.14 -14.71 -0.70
CA GLY A 40 15.75 -15.53 -1.83
C GLY A 40 16.22 -14.97 -3.16
N SER A 41 15.95 -15.72 -4.21
CA SER A 41 16.17 -15.34 -5.61
C SER A 41 15.04 -15.90 -6.47
N THR A 42 15.03 -15.52 -7.74
CA THR A 42 14.05 -16.06 -8.69
C THR A 42 14.10 -17.58 -8.71
N GLY A 43 12.97 -18.23 -8.49
CA GLY A 43 12.85 -19.69 -8.45
C GLY A 43 12.93 -20.33 -7.04
N GLN A 44 13.32 -19.59 -6.01
CA GLN A 44 13.27 -20.11 -4.64
C GLN A 44 11.84 -20.19 -4.10
N ILE A 45 11.65 -21.06 -3.09
CA ILE A 45 10.34 -21.32 -2.48
C ILE A 45 9.82 -20.08 -1.75
N VAL A 46 10.72 -19.40 -1.03
CA VAL A 46 10.41 -18.13 -0.35
C VAL A 46 11.39 -17.07 -0.79
N ARG A 47 10.90 -15.90 -1.12
CA ARG A 47 11.71 -14.74 -1.50
C ARG A 47 10.98 -13.46 -1.13
N GLY A 48 11.72 -12.41 -0.87
CA GLY A 48 11.14 -11.11 -0.61
C GLY A 48 12.07 -10.20 0.17
N GLU A 49 11.52 -9.07 0.52
CA GLU A 49 12.16 -8.04 1.32
C GLU A 49 11.29 -7.75 2.54
N MET A 50 11.93 -7.50 3.65
CA MET A 50 11.27 -7.02 4.87
C MET A 50 12.15 -5.96 5.52
N SER A 51 11.57 -4.86 5.95
CA SER A 51 12.25 -3.83 6.71
C SER A 51 11.40 -3.30 7.85
N ILE A 52 12.06 -2.80 8.85
CA ILE A 52 11.47 -2.03 9.96
C ILE A 52 12.26 -0.75 10.13
N GLY A 53 11.57 0.32 10.47
CA GLY A 53 12.18 1.61 10.64
C GLY A 53 11.35 2.55 11.49
N TYR A 54 11.79 3.76 11.52
CA TYR A 54 11.11 4.88 12.17
C TYR A 54 11.15 6.09 11.23
N GLY A 55 10.04 6.78 11.13
CA GLY A 55 9.92 7.99 10.34
C GLY A 55 9.27 9.10 11.13
N ASN A 56 9.68 10.32 10.86
CA ASN A 56 9.04 11.52 11.35
C ASN A 56 8.88 12.54 10.22
N GLN A 57 7.83 13.34 10.31
CA GLN A 57 7.56 14.49 9.44
C GLN A 57 7.20 15.66 10.33
N ASN A 58 8.01 16.71 10.28
CA ASN A 58 7.90 17.89 11.15
C ASN A 58 7.35 19.05 10.34
N PRO A 59 6.10 19.48 10.56
CA PRO A 59 5.55 20.68 9.94
C PRO A 59 6.30 21.93 10.37
N SER A 60 6.47 22.88 9.44
CA SER A 60 7.06 24.18 9.74
C SER A 60 6.13 25.09 10.54
N ASP A 61 4.83 24.80 10.54
CA ASP A 61 3.82 25.55 11.28
C ASP A 61 3.67 25.01 12.71
N ALA A 62 3.90 25.89 13.70
CA ALA A 62 3.82 25.53 15.12
C ALA A 62 2.40 25.14 15.60
N GLY A 63 1.37 25.36 14.79
CA GLY A 63 -0.01 24.94 15.07
C GLY A 63 -0.31 23.51 14.69
N LEU A 64 0.63 22.82 14.02
CA LEU A 64 0.52 21.42 13.62
C LEU A 64 1.51 20.57 14.45
N SER A 65 1.11 19.35 14.77
CA SER A 65 1.97 18.38 15.48
C SER A 65 2.88 17.64 14.52
N ASP A 66 4.01 17.15 15.03
CA ASP A 66 4.87 16.23 14.29
C ASP A 66 4.15 14.90 14.07
N VAL A 67 4.28 14.35 12.87
CA VAL A 67 3.76 13.01 12.55
C VAL A 67 4.90 12.02 12.57
N ASP A 68 4.84 11.05 13.46
CA ASP A 68 5.88 10.05 13.58
C ASP A 68 5.34 8.63 13.78
N GLY A 69 6.15 7.65 13.49
CA GLY A 69 5.74 6.27 13.68
C GLY A 69 6.74 5.22 13.24
N VAL A 70 6.44 3.99 13.64
CA VAL A 70 7.17 2.81 13.19
C VAL A 70 6.77 2.51 11.75
N LEU A 71 7.77 2.43 10.88
CA LEU A 71 7.60 2.07 9.48
C LEU A 71 7.88 0.56 9.31
N ILE A 72 6.96 -0.14 8.71
CA ILE A 72 7.10 -1.54 8.33
C ILE A 72 6.91 -1.62 6.83
N ASP A 73 7.82 -2.29 6.14
CA ASP A 73 7.63 -2.68 4.75
C ASP A 73 7.97 -4.16 4.61
N ALA A 74 7.08 -4.94 4.04
CA ALA A 74 7.28 -6.34 3.77
C ALA A 74 6.59 -6.73 2.47
N ASN A 75 7.31 -7.45 1.62
CA ASN A 75 6.81 -8.00 0.38
C ASN A 75 7.41 -9.39 0.18
N VAL A 76 6.70 -10.40 0.67
CA VAL A 76 7.17 -11.78 0.72
C VAL A 76 6.34 -12.66 -0.19
N ALA A 77 6.96 -13.31 -1.14
CA ALA A 77 6.35 -14.31 -2.00
C ALA A 77 6.77 -15.71 -1.56
N TRP A 78 5.78 -16.57 -1.32
CA TRP A 78 5.93 -17.96 -0.97
C TRP A 78 5.31 -18.84 -2.06
N ARG A 79 6.14 -19.59 -2.76
CA ARG A 79 5.70 -20.60 -3.73
C ARG A 79 5.28 -21.86 -2.97
N LEU A 80 3.99 -21.93 -2.63
CA LEU A 80 3.40 -23.04 -1.89
C LEU A 80 3.48 -24.37 -2.68
N SER A 81 3.31 -24.26 -4.00
CA SER A 81 3.49 -25.35 -4.98
C SER A 81 3.82 -24.75 -6.35
N ASP A 82 4.15 -25.58 -7.35
CA ASP A 82 4.45 -25.09 -8.70
C ASP A 82 3.32 -24.22 -9.30
N PRO A 83 2.01 -24.59 -9.17
CA PRO A 83 0.94 -23.75 -9.67
C PRO A 83 0.52 -22.63 -8.70
N THR A 84 0.97 -22.62 -7.42
CA THR A 84 0.43 -21.72 -6.39
C THR A 84 1.51 -20.87 -5.75
N THR A 85 1.31 -19.55 -5.80
CA THR A 85 2.14 -18.58 -5.06
C THR A 85 1.25 -17.74 -4.18
N LEU A 86 1.64 -17.59 -2.92
CA LEU A 86 1.10 -16.63 -1.98
C LEU A 86 2.05 -15.44 -1.89
N ARG A 87 1.50 -14.25 -1.75
CA ARG A 87 2.25 -13.02 -1.53
C ARG A 87 1.68 -12.29 -0.33
N PHE A 88 2.52 -12.03 0.65
CA PHE A 88 2.21 -11.23 1.82
C PHE A 88 2.79 -9.84 1.62
N ILE A 89 1.99 -8.83 1.96
CA ILE A 89 2.36 -7.41 1.87
C ILE A 89 2.01 -6.77 3.20
N ALA A 90 2.96 -6.02 3.76
CA ALA A 90 2.69 -5.10 4.86
C ALA A 90 3.43 -3.80 4.56
N ARG A 91 2.77 -2.65 4.79
CA ARG A 91 3.35 -1.34 4.55
C ARG A 91 2.83 -0.33 5.57
N THR A 92 3.73 0.49 6.08
CA THR A 92 3.39 1.69 6.86
C THR A 92 4.03 2.89 6.20
N ASP A 93 3.24 3.92 5.92
CA ASP A 93 3.69 5.17 5.31
C ASP A 93 3.09 6.38 6.02
N ILE A 94 3.82 7.52 5.97
CA ILE A 94 3.35 8.83 6.43
C ILE A 94 3.00 9.66 5.20
N PHE A 95 1.73 10.05 5.08
CA PHE A 95 1.21 10.90 4.01
C PHE A 95 0.80 12.25 4.53
N ASP A 96 0.85 13.27 3.65
CA ASP A 96 0.26 14.56 3.93
C ASP A 96 -1.27 14.51 3.84
N THR A 97 -1.93 15.41 4.55
CA THR A 97 -3.38 15.55 4.51
C THR A 97 -3.79 17.00 4.38
N ASN A 98 -4.97 17.23 3.79
CA ASN A 98 -5.62 18.55 3.78
C ASN A 98 -6.66 18.70 4.90
N THR A 99 -6.70 17.75 5.83
CA THR A 99 -7.63 17.78 6.95
C THR A 99 -7.23 18.88 7.93
N THR A 100 -8.18 19.73 8.27
CA THR A 100 -7.96 20.84 9.21
C THR A 100 -7.47 20.32 10.56
N GLY A 101 -6.35 20.88 11.04
CA GLY A 101 -5.75 20.54 12.33
C GLY A 101 -4.89 19.26 12.33
N SER A 102 -4.78 18.56 11.21
CA SER A 102 -3.87 17.42 11.08
C SER A 102 -2.71 17.75 10.16
N ALA A 103 -1.50 17.38 10.55
CA ALA A 103 -0.28 17.54 9.76
C ALA A 103 -0.09 16.40 8.75
N GLY A 104 -0.61 15.21 9.05
CA GLY A 104 -0.45 14.04 8.23
C GLY A 104 -1.25 12.85 8.68
N VAL A 105 -1.10 11.77 7.94
CA VAL A 105 -1.79 10.49 8.14
C VAL A 105 -0.76 9.38 8.22
N LEU A 106 -0.81 8.60 9.28
CA LEU A 106 -0.10 7.33 9.37
C LEU A 106 -0.98 6.21 8.80
N SER A 107 -0.61 5.73 7.63
CA SER A 107 -1.34 4.66 6.92
C SER A 107 -0.64 3.32 7.09
N ARG A 108 -1.39 2.31 7.50
CA ARG A 108 -0.91 0.93 7.71
C ARG A 108 -1.71 -0.02 6.85
N THR A 109 -1.05 -0.69 5.93
CA THR A 109 -1.67 -1.68 5.04
C THR A 109 -1.13 -3.06 5.31
N ILE A 110 -2.01 -4.06 5.38
CA ILE A 110 -1.66 -5.48 5.36
C ILE A 110 -2.47 -6.17 4.27
N GLY A 111 -1.82 -7.04 3.49
CA GLY A 111 -2.48 -7.71 2.38
C GLY A 111 -1.96 -9.12 2.15
N LEU A 112 -2.81 -9.94 1.56
CA LEU A 112 -2.50 -11.28 1.08
C LEU A 112 -3.02 -11.44 -0.34
N GLU A 113 -2.17 -11.94 -1.22
CA GLU A 113 -2.50 -12.28 -2.59
C GLU A 113 -2.21 -13.77 -2.82
N ALA A 114 -3.13 -14.48 -3.44
CA ALA A 114 -2.98 -15.87 -3.86
C ALA A 114 -3.11 -15.96 -5.37
N ARG A 115 -2.05 -16.40 -6.04
CA ARG A 115 -2.04 -16.66 -7.48
C ARG A 115 -1.98 -18.15 -7.73
N HIS A 116 -2.95 -18.70 -8.49
CA HIS A 116 -3.03 -20.11 -8.81
C HIS A 116 -3.22 -20.36 -10.32
N ALA A 117 -2.38 -21.22 -10.89
CA ALA A 117 -2.49 -21.65 -12.27
C ALA A 117 -3.27 -22.97 -12.36
N PHE A 118 -4.58 -22.91 -12.57
CA PHE A 118 -5.43 -24.11 -12.78
C PHE A 118 -4.98 -24.92 -13.98
N ARG A 119 -4.56 -24.21 -15.02
CA ARG A 119 -3.95 -24.74 -16.24
C ARG A 119 -2.86 -23.77 -16.71
N ARG A 120 -2.00 -24.18 -17.63
CA ARG A 120 -0.99 -23.30 -18.23
C ARG A 120 -1.57 -22.04 -18.89
N TYR A 121 -2.84 -22.11 -19.25
CA TYR A 121 -3.57 -21.04 -19.92
C TYR A 121 -4.73 -20.44 -19.09
N VAL A 122 -4.94 -20.90 -17.85
CA VAL A 122 -5.95 -20.35 -16.92
C VAL A 122 -5.30 -20.04 -15.58
N ILE A 123 -5.24 -18.76 -15.26
CA ILE A 123 -4.65 -18.27 -14.03
C ILE A 123 -5.67 -17.43 -13.27
N ALA A 124 -5.82 -17.67 -11.99
CA ALA A 124 -6.57 -16.80 -11.09
C ALA A 124 -5.64 -16.16 -10.08
N THR A 125 -5.91 -14.90 -9.78
CA THR A 125 -5.27 -14.15 -8.70
C THR A 125 -6.36 -13.57 -7.83
N ALA A 126 -6.36 -13.92 -6.54
CA ALA A 126 -7.26 -13.38 -5.54
C ALA A 126 -6.46 -12.59 -4.51
N GLY A 127 -6.96 -11.44 -4.11
CA GLY A 127 -6.32 -10.56 -3.14
C GLY A 127 -7.28 -10.05 -2.10
N ILE A 128 -6.77 -9.84 -0.89
CA ILE A 128 -7.43 -9.10 0.18
C ILE A 128 -6.40 -8.18 0.83
N ALA A 129 -6.78 -6.94 1.10
CA ALA A 129 -5.95 -5.98 1.80
C ALA A 129 -6.82 -5.16 2.77
N TYR A 130 -6.25 -4.85 3.91
CA TYR A 130 -6.83 -3.94 4.90
C TYR A 130 -5.87 -2.80 5.13
N THR A 131 -6.38 -1.58 5.05
CA THR A 131 -5.65 -0.34 5.32
C THR A 131 -6.33 0.39 6.45
N ASP A 132 -5.54 0.83 7.42
CA ASP A 132 -5.94 1.67 8.55
C ASP A 132 -5.22 3.01 8.43
N GLN A 133 -5.93 4.11 8.67
CA GLN A 133 -5.43 5.47 8.55
C GLN A 133 -5.74 6.26 9.81
N ASP A 134 -4.69 6.61 10.53
CA ASP A 134 -4.72 7.47 11.71
C ASP A 134 -4.30 8.88 11.34
N TYR A 135 -5.19 9.84 11.52
CA TYR A 135 -4.92 11.26 11.32
C TYR A 135 -4.32 11.86 12.58
N ASP A 136 -3.14 12.46 12.44
CA ASP A 136 -2.47 13.06 13.57
C ASP A 136 -3.28 14.23 14.14
N ASN A 137 -3.30 14.34 15.48
CA ASN A 137 -3.92 15.42 16.26
C ASN A 137 -5.44 15.66 16.04
N VAL A 138 -6.12 14.84 15.26
CA VAL A 138 -7.57 14.89 15.08
C VAL A 138 -8.20 13.51 15.28
N PRO A 139 -9.41 13.40 15.85
CA PRO A 139 -10.04 12.11 16.14
C PRO A 139 -10.71 11.54 14.87
N ILE A 140 -9.95 11.45 13.78
CA ILE A 140 -10.41 10.86 12.52
C ILE A 140 -9.69 9.53 12.35
N ASN A 141 -10.48 8.47 12.19
CA ASN A 141 -10.00 7.12 11.89
C ASN A 141 -10.74 6.63 10.68
N GLU A 142 -9.99 6.15 9.71
CA GLU A 142 -10.51 5.61 8.47
C GLU A 142 -9.91 4.24 8.21
N SER A 143 -10.71 3.34 7.66
CA SER A 143 -10.24 2.03 7.25
C SER A 143 -10.79 1.64 5.89
N GLU A 144 -10.01 0.86 5.16
CA GLU A 144 -10.39 0.33 3.86
C GLU A 144 -10.17 -1.18 3.84
N LEU A 145 -11.21 -1.93 3.52
CA LEU A 145 -11.10 -3.34 3.17
C LEU A 145 -11.27 -3.48 1.66
N ARG A 146 -10.26 -4.00 1.00
CA ARG A 146 -10.25 -4.25 -0.43
C ARG A 146 -10.15 -5.75 -0.70
N ALA A 147 -11.07 -6.29 -1.53
CA ALA A 147 -10.98 -7.65 -2.04
C ALA A 147 -11.01 -7.64 -3.57
N SER A 148 -10.24 -8.52 -4.19
CA SER A 148 -10.12 -8.58 -5.64
C SER A 148 -10.01 -10.00 -6.15
N LEU A 149 -10.49 -10.21 -7.38
CA LEU A 149 -10.34 -11.44 -8.14
C LEU A 149 -10.03 -11.11 -9.59
N LEU A 150 -8.92 -11.61 -10.10
CA LEU A 150 -8.54 -11.53 -11.50
C LEU A 150 -8.48 -12.94 -12.07
N LEU A 151 -9.19 -13.17 -13.17
CA LEU A 151 -9.13 -14.39 -13.95
C LEU A 151 -8.53 -14.08 -15.32
N GLU A 152 -7.46 -14.77 -15.70
CA GLU A 152 -6.77 -14.62 -16.97
C GLU A 152 -6.86 -15.93 -17.78
N TYR A 153 -7.26 -15.81 -19.04
CA TYR A 153 -7.29 -16.90 -20.01
C TYR A 153 -6.38 -16.57 -21.20
N TYR A 154 -5.29 -17.29 -21.33
CA TYR A 154 -4.31 -17.13 -22.41
C TYR A 154 -4.77 -17.93 -23.63
N LEU A 155 -5.33 -17.25 -24.63
CA LEU A 155 -5.76 -17.85 -25.89
C LEU A 155 -4.56 -18.39 -26.68
N ASN A 156 -3.49 -17.61 -26.72
CA ASN A 156 -2.22 -17.95 -27.34
C ASN A 156 -1.10 -17.07 -26.72
N ARG A 157 0.06 -16.94 -27.38
CA ARG A 157 1.19 -16.14 -26.86
C ARG A 157 0.90 -14.65 -26.86
N ASP A 158 0.04 -14.18 -27.76
CA ASP A 158 -0.18 -12.77 -28.02
C ASP A 158 -1.47 -12.25 -27.37
N TRP A 159 -2.48 -13.13 -27.18
CA TRP A 159 -3.80 -12.74 -26.71
C TRP A 159 -4.15 -13.36 -25.37
N THR A 160 -4.58 -12.49 -24.45
CA THR A 160 -5.11 -12.85 -23.13
C THR A 160 -6.48 -12.22 -22.95
N LEU A 161 -7.48 -13.02 -22.64
CA LEU A 161 -8.76 -12.52 -22.12
C LEU A 161 -8.65 -12.41 -20.60
N PHE A 162 -9.30 -11.40 -20.03
CA PHE A 162 -9.35 -11.27 -18.58
C PHE A 162 -10.72 -10.79 -18.10
N GLY A 163 -11.06 -11.24 -16.88
CA GLY A 163 -12.15 -10.71 -16.09
C GLY A 163 -11.60 -10.34 -14.72
N GLN A 164 -11.91 -9.14 -14.24
CA GLN A 164 -11.52 -8.64 -12.94
C GLN A 164 -12.76 -8.19 -12.18
N TRP A 165 -12.81 -8.53 -10.91
CA TRP A 165 -13.74 -7.99 -9.94
C TRP A 165 -12.95 -7.41 -8.78
N GLU A 166 -13.38 -6.25 -8.29
CA GLU A 166 -12.83 -5.61 -7.10
C GLU A 166 -13.96 -5.03 -6.27
N THR A 167 -13.89 -5.18 -4.96
CA THR A 167 -14.76 -4.49 -4.02
C THR A 167 -13.90 -3.73 -3.02
N ILE A 168 -14.36 -2.53 -2.67
CA ILE A 168 -13.76 -1.67 -1.66
C ILE A 168 -14.86 -1.32 -0.68
N ASP A 169 -14.60 -1.55 0.59
CA ASP A 169 -15.44 -1.12 1.71
C ASP A 169 -14.62 -0.13 2.53
N PHE A 170 -15.01 1.14 2.45
CA PHE A 170 -14.36 2.24 3.16
C PHE A 170 -15.22 2.68 4.31
N ASP A 171 -14.67 2.64 5.50
CA ASP A 171 -15.33 3.06 6.74
C ASP A 171 -14.60 4.25 7.37
N SER A 172 -15.37 5.25 7.78
CA SER A 172 -14.87 6.45 8.43
C SER A 172 -15.73 6.76 9.66
N ASN A 173 -15.11 7.15 10.75
CA ASN A 173 -15.84 7.62 11.93
C ASN A 173 -16.47 9.02 11.71
N GLN A 174 -16.24 9.65 10.55
CA GLN A 174 -16.92 10.89 10.17
C GLN A 174 -18.27 10.58 9.52
N PRO A 175 -19.38 11.17 10.03
CA PRO A 175 -20.72 10.88 9.52
C PRO A 175 -20.84 11.14 8.01
N GLY A 176 -21.30 10.13 7.26
CA GLY A 176 -21.56 10.25 5.83
C GLY A 176 -20.37 10.00 4.92
N ASN A 177 -19.19 9.69 5.46
CA ASN A 177 -17.99 9.43 4.66
C ASN A 177 -17.77 7.96 4.32
N SER A 178 -18.45 7.02 4.99
CA SER A 178 -18.36 5.59 4.68
C SER A 178 -19.05 5.26 3.35
N TRP A 179 -18.44 4.40 2.55
CA TRP A 179 -18.99 4.00 1.24
C TRP A 179 -18.47 2.60 0.84
N THR A 180 -19.20 1.95 -0.05
CA THR A 180 -18.80 0.69 -0.67
C THR A 180 -18.82 0.84 -2.19
N ALA A 181 -17.79 0.36 -2.85
CA ALA A 181 -17.70 0.34 -4.32
C ALA A 181 -17.46 -1.07 -4.84
N ASN A 182 -18.06 -1.37 -6.00
CA ASN A 182 -17.81 -2.60 -6.73
C ASN A 182 -17.44 -2.25 -8.17
N ASP A 183 -16.36 -2.82 -8.66
CA ASP A 183 -15.88 -2.65 -10.04
C ASP A 183 -15.77 -4.02 -10.72
N VAL A 184 -16.28 -4.12 -11.94
CA VAL A 184 -16.15 -5.30 -12.78
C VAL A 184 -15.61 -4.88 -14.14
N ARG A 185 -14.50 -5.48 -14.53
CA ARG A 185 -13.85 -5.24 -15.83
C ARG A 185 -13.68 -6.55 -16.58
N VAL A 186 -14.00 -6.53 -17.86
CA VAL A 186 -13.67 -7.60 -18.79
C VAL A 186 -12.98 -7.03 -20.02
N GLY A 187 -11.99 -7.75 -20.53
CA GLY A 187 -11.24 -7.25 -21.67
C GLY A 187 -10.33 -8.27 -22.31
N ALA A 188 -9.70 -7.84 -23.38
CA ALA A 188 -8.65 -8.57 -24.06
C ALA A 188 -7.37 -7.73 -24.09
N ARG A 189 -6.24 -8.37 -23.83
CA ARG A 189 -4.90 -7.78 -23.90
C ARG A 189 -4.15 -8.45 -25.04
N TRP A 190 -3.61 -7.63 -25.92
CA TRP A 190 -2.70 -8.08 -26.96
C TRP A 190 -1.25 -7.67 -26.58
N ARG A 191 -0.33 -8.60 -26.79
CA ARG A 191 1.11 -8.39 -26.57
C ARG A 191 1.83 -8.72 -27.87
N GLN A 192 2.68 -7.86 -28.31
CA GLN A 192 3.57 -8.03 -29.48
C GLN A 192 4.94 -8.51 -29.01
#